data_71af599028e8a53ad0585e1ad1aa5fed
#
_entry.id   71af599028e8a53ad0585e1ad1aa5fed
#
_cell.length_a   1.000
_cell.length_b   1.000
_cell.length_c   1.000
_cell.angle_alpha   90.00
_cell.angle_beta   90.00
_cell.angle_gamma   90.00
#
_symmetry.space_group_name_H-M   'P 1'
#
loop_
_entity.id
_entity.type
_entity.pdbx_description
1 polymer ?
#
loop_
_entity_poly.entity_id
_entity_poly.type
_entity_poly.pdbx_seq_one_letter_code
_entity_poly.pdbx_strand_id
1 'polypeptide(L)'
;KAPFYEIEDIVRDLDYATRDNIRFGQKMPLIMLTDNGSTEEDLPAMKMAKVYGIPMIVFDHHHPDEIVDQYLNAHVNPYHVDGDYGITAGMLGTEIARLIFLGVDQQVRHIAAVAGVADRSEAPERQQYLNLVAERYTEEDCRKIALALDYIQFYLRFNDGKELIKDILDLNGDHDRYRNMVDLLVAEAEFAISEQVKTCM
;
A
#
# COMPACT_ATOMS: atom_id res chain seq x y z
N LYS A 1 0.61 14.38 -7.71
CA LYS A 1 0.80 14.84 -6.34
C LYS A 1 0.97 13.59 -5.50
N ALA A 2 2.10 13.44 -4.85
CA ALA A 2 2.26 12.38 -3.87
C ALA A 2 1.19 12.58 -2.79
N PRO A 3 0.50 11.54 -2.35
CA PRO A 3 -0.49 11.65 -1.30
C PRO A 3 0.27 11.83 0.03
N PHE A 4 0.27 13.02 0.56
CA PHE A 4 0.68 13.26 1.94
C PHE A 4 -0.49 13.01 2.87
N TYR A 5 -0.22 12.65 4.12
CA TYR A 5 -1.21 12.58 5.17
C TYR A 5 -1.47 13.99 5.70
N GLU A 6 -2.48 14.62 5.15
CA GLU A 6 -2.78 16.04 5.40
C GLU A 6 -3.68 16.25 6.63
N ILE A 7 -3.82 17.50 7.08
CA ILE A 7 -4.70 17.85 8.22
C ILE A 7 -6.15 17.41 7.98
N GLU A 8 -6.63 17.53 6.76
CA GLU A 8 -7.97 17.12 6.38
C GLU A 8 -8.20 15.62 6.61
N ASP A 9 -7.18 14.80 6.35
CA ASP A 9 -7.25 13.35 6.55
C ASP A 9 -7.36 13.01 8.03
N ILE A 10 -6.45 13.56 8.86
CA ILE A 10 -6.49 13.29 10.31
C ILE A 10 -7.76 13.84 10.95
N VAL A 11 -8.28 14.98 10.51
CA VAL A 11 -9.55 15.55 11.04
C VAL A 11 -10.70 14.59 10.74
N ARG A 12 -10.79 14.09 9.53
CA ARG A 12 -11.79 13.10 9.13
C ARG A 12 -11.68 11.82 9.96
N ASP A 13 -10.46 11.29 10.09
CA ASP A 13 -10.20 10.04 10.80
C ASP A 13 -10.48 10.18 12.30
N LEU A 14 -10.15 11.32 12.91
CA LEU A 14 -10.48 11.66 14.30
C LEU A 14 -11.97 11.75 14.53
N ASP A 15 -12.74 12.34 13.60
CA ASP A 15 -14.20 12.44 13.70
C ASP A 15 -14.83 11.05 13.75
N TYR A 16 -14.39 10.12 12.87
CA TYR A 16 -14.84 8.72 12.90
C TYR A 16 -14.45 8.02 14.19
N ALA A 17 -13.17 8.09 14.58
CA ALA A 17 -12.66 7.44 15.77
C ALA A 17 -13.35 7.93 17.05
N THR A 18 -13.57 9.24 17.17
CA THR A 18 -14.24 9.84 18.32
C THR A 18 -15.71 9.43 18.40
N ARG A 19 -16.43 9.41 17.28
CA ARG A 19 -17.81 8.92 17.21
C ARG A 19 -17.92 7.46 17.66
N ASP A 20 -17.02 6.60 17.16
CA ASP A 20 -17.04 5.19 17.47
C ASP A 20 -16.61 4.91 18.93
N ASN A 21 -15.70 5.71 19.47
CA ASN A 21 -15.36 5.68 20.89
C ASN A 21 -16.57 6.03 21.76
N ILE A 22 -17.25 7.13 21.47
CA ILE A 22 -18.43 7.58 22.22
C ILE A 22 -19.60 6.60 22.08
N ARG A 23 -19.86 6.14 20.86
CA ARG A 23 -21.05 5.31 20.55
C ARG A 23 -20.90 3.86 20.96
N PHE A 24 -19.71 3.29 20.82
CA PHE A 24 -19.45 1.87 20.97
C PHE A 24 -18.41 1.53 22.03
N GLY A 25 -17.79 2.54 22.68
CA GLY A 25 -16.71 2.35 23.64
C GLY A 25 -15.42 1.80 23.00
N GLN A 26 -15.23 1.98 21.70
CA GLN A 26 -14.01 1.55 21.02
C GLN A 26 -12.80 2.37 21.49
N LYS A 27 -11.64 1.72 21.55
CA LYS A 27 -10.39 2.41 21.83
C LYS A 27 -10.02 3.34 20.67
N MET A 28 -9.29 4.41 20.96
CA MET A 28 -8.68 5.23 19.92
C MET A 28 -7.75 4.37 19.05
N PRO A 29 -7.71 4.64 17.74
CA PRO A 29 -6.96 3.81 16.79
C PRO A 29 -5.45 3.94 16.95
N LEU A 30 -4.73 2.98 16.37
CA LEU A 30 -3.37 3.13 15.87
C LEU A 30 -3.46 3.61 14.42
N ILE A 31 -2.77 4.70 14.08
CA ILE A 31 -2.62 5.13 12.68
C ILE A 31 -1.41 4.42 12.09
N MET A 32 -1.62 3.78 10.95
CA MET A 32 -0.56 3.16 10.16
C MET A 32 -0.53 3.81 8.78
N LEU A 33 0.55 4.53 8.46
CA LEU A 33 0.77 5.10 7.13
C LEU A 33 1.67 4.15 6.34
N THR A 34 1.31 3.94 5.09
CA THR A 34 2.07 3.07 4.18
C THR A 34 2.31 3.82 2.88
N ASP A 35 3.57 3.81 2.41
CA ASP A 35 3.98 4.49 1.17
C ASP A 35 3.84 6.02 1.24
N ASN A 36 3.84 6.55 2.42
CA ASN A 36 3.88 7.97 2.77
C ASN A 36 4.21 8.15 4.27
N GLY A 37 4.35 9.37 4.72
CA GLY A 37 4.58 9.68 6.14
C GLY A 37 6.06 9.85 6.51
N SER A 38 6.96 9.91 5.54
CA SER A 38 8.39 10.12 5.80
C SER A 38 8.84 11.56 5.63
N THR A 39 7.98 12.49 5.23
CA THR A 39 8.38 13.84 4.85
C THR A 39 7.77 14.94 5.71
N GLU A 40 8.35 16.15 5.65
CA GLU A 40 7.88 17.30 6.42
C GLU A 40 6.43 17.71 6.10
N GLU A 41 5.94 17.38 4.92
CA GLU A 41 4.57 17.66 4.49
C GLU A 41 3.53 16.92 5.36
N ASP A 42 3.89 15.79 5.95
CA ASP A 42 3.02 15.01 6.82
C ASP A 42 2.98 15.55 8.28
N LEU A 43 3.94 16.40 8.66
CA LEU A 43 4.08 16.90 10.03
C LEU A 43 2.83 17.55 10.63
N PRO A 44 2.03 18.34 9.89
CA PRO A 44 0.84 18.95 10.47
C PRO A 44 -0.14 17.91 11.00
N ALA A 45 -0.37 16.83 10.27
CA ALA A 45 -1.24 15.73 10.71
C ALA A 45 -0.62 14.91 11.83
N MET A 46 0.68 14.63 11.77
CA MET A 46 1.40 13.91 12.83
C MET A 46 1.38 14.67 14.17
N LYS A 47 1.58 15.98 14.13
CA LYS A 47 1.48 16.85 15.32
C LYS A 47 0.09 16.77 15.94
N MET A 48 -0.96 16.78 15.10
CA MET A 48 -2.33 16.65 15.57
C MET A 48 -2.58 15.28 16.20
N ALA A 49 -2.16 14.18 15.55
CA ALA A 49 -2.26 12.84 16.14
C ALA A 49 -1.58 12.77 17.51
N LYS A 50 -0.39 13.36 17.65
CA LYS A 50 0.34 13.41 18.91
C LYS A 50 -0.42 14.18 20.00
N VAL A 51 -1.06 15.30 19.67
CA VAL A 51 -1.91 16.08 20.61
C VAL A 51 -3.06 15.22 21.14
N TYR A 52 -3.65 14.38 20.30
CA TYR A 52 -4.73 13.45 20.69
C TYR A 52 -4.22 12.15 21.31
N GLY A 53 -2.92 11.98 21.49
CA GLY A 53 -2.33 10.78 22.06
C GLY A 53 -2.50 9.52 21.17
N ILE A 54 -2.69 9.70 19.87
CA ILE A 54 -2.86 8.61 18.92
C ILE A 54 -1.48 8.13 18.48
N PRO A 55 -1.15 6.86 18.69
CA PRO A 55 0.10 6.31 18.19
C PRO A 55 0.10 6.21 16.66
N MET A 56 1.27 6.48 16.07
CA MET A 56 1.49 6.40 14.63
C MET A 56 2.68 5.51 14.31
N ILE A 57 2.53 4.69 13.28
CA ILE A 57 3.58 3.87 12.68
C ILE A 57 3.64 4.18 11.19
N VAL A 58 4.85 4.32 10.65
CA VAL A 58 5.09 4.56 9.22
C VAL A 58 5.87 3.40 8.63
N PHE A 59 5.45 2.93 7.47
CA PHE A 59 6.15 1.99 6.59
C PHE A 59 6.33 2.64 5.23
N ASP A 60 7.51 3.15 4.96
CA ASP A 60 7.75 3.95 3.76
C ASP A 60 9.15 3.70 3.20
N HIS A 61 9.35 3.98 1.94
CA HIS A 61 10.62 3.85 1.26
C HIS A 61 11.11 5.15 0.61
N HIS A 62 10.37 6.22 0.74
CA HIS A 62 10.84 7.55 0.35
C HIS A 62 11.93 8.06 1.29
N HIS A 63 12.76 8.97 0.79
CA HIS A 63 13.85 9.54 1.60
C HIS A 63 13.26 10.24 2.84
N PRO A 64 13.61 9.81 4.06
CA PRO A 64 12.98 10.35 5.25
C PRO A 64 13.59 11.70 5.68
N ASP A 65 12.73 12.58 6.17
CA ASP A 65 13.13 13.77 6.92
C ASP A 65 13.24 13.40 8.41
N GLU A 66 14.41 13.52 9.01
CA GLU A 66 14.68 13.13 10.41
C GLU A 66 13.69 13.74 11.41
N ILE A 67 13.11 14.89 11.08
CA ILE A 67 12.18 15.59 11.97
C ILE A 67 10.89 14.80 12.22
N VAL A 68 10.46 13.92 11.31
CA VAL A 68 9.21 13.16 11.46
C VAL A 68 9.30 12.11 12.56
N ASP A 69 10.48 11.54 12.79
CA ASP A 69 10.69 10.45 13.75
C ASP A 69 10.25 10.79 15.16
N GLN A 70 10.38 12.05 15.56
CA GLN A 70 9.97 12.49 16.90
C GLN A 70 8.45 12.47 17.13
N TYR A 71 7.66 12.30 16.07
CA TYR A 71 6.19 12.21 16.12
C TYR A 71 5.66 10.78 15.95
N LEU A 72 6.53 9.84 15.61
CA LEU A 72 6.19 8.45 15.32
C LEU A 72 6.51 7.54 16.50
N ASN A 73 5.74 6.47 16.64
CA ASN A 73 6.02 5.38 17.57
C ASN A 73 6.96 4.34 16.95
N ALA A 74 6.91 4.20 15.63
CA ALA A 74 7.86 3.42 14.83
C ALA A 74 7.91 3.97 13.41
N HIS A 75 9.10 4.00 12.83
CA HIS A 75 9.33 4.34 11.44
C HIS A 75 10.18 3.22 10.81
N VAL A 76 9.55 2.44 9.94
CA VAL A 76 10.21 1.38 9.19
C VAL A 76 10.51 1.92 7.81
N ASN A 77 11.78 2.26 7.59
CA ASN A 77 12.25 2.83 6.34
C ASN A 77 13.63 2.24 6.01
N PRO A 78 13.87 1.78 4.77
CA PRO A 78 15.15 1.19 4.38
C PRO A 78 16.35 2.11 4.62
N TYR A 79 16.18 3.41 4.46
CA TYR A 79 17.26 4.38 4.70
C TYR A 79 17.79 4.39 6.13
N HIS A 80 17.03 3.92 7.12
CA HIS A 80 17.49 3.82 8.50
C HIS A 80 18.50 2.67 8.73
N VAL A 81 18.66 1.79 7.75
CA VAL A 81 19.53 0.61 7.79
C VAL A 81 20.44 0.53 6.57
N ASP A 82 20.88 1.67 6.05
CA ASP A 82 21.76 1.79 4.88
C ASP A 82 21.16 1.20 3.58
N GLY A 83 19.83 1.05 3.52
CA GLY A 83 19.08 0.69 2.32
C GLY A 83 18.70 1.91 1.49
N ASP A 84 17.87 1.68 0.48
CA ASP A 84 17.40 2.72 -0.43
C ASP A 84 15.92 2.52 -0.81
N TYR A 85 15.41 3.41 -1.67
CA TYR A 85 14.03 3.40 -2.17
C TYR A 85 13.64 2.13 -2.94
N GLY A 86 14.61 1.29 -3.32
CA GLY A 86 14.35 0.06 -4.08
C GLY A 86 13.60 -1.01 -3.28
N ILE A 87 13.65 -0.95 -1.93
CA ILE A 87 12.81 -1.80 -1.08
C ILE A 87 11.48 -1.10 -0.89
N THR A 88 10.48 -1.49 -1.66
CA THR A 88 9.19 -0.79 -1.76
C THR A 88 8.35 -0.92 -0.48
N ALA A 89 7.41 0.02 -0.27
CA ALA A 89 6.49 0.00 0.87
C ALA A 89 5.64 -1.30 0.90
N GLY A 90 5.29 -1.85 -0.26
CA GLY A 90 4.57 -3.13 -0.34
C GLY A 90 5.43 -4.34 0.07
N MET A 91 6.75 -4.33 -0.19
CA MET A 91 7.68 -5.33 0.36
C MET A 91 7.76 -5.24 1.88
N LEU A 92 7.92 -4.02 2.42
CA LEU A 92 7.94 -3.78 3.88
C LEU A 92 6.64 -4.27 4.53
N GLY A 93 5.48 -3.88 3.98
CA GLY A 93 4.17 -4.30 4.48
C GLY A 93 3.99 -5.81 4.48
N THR A 94 4.50 -6.51 3.44
CA THR A 94 4.48 -7.98 3.37
C THR A 94 5.31 -8.60 4.49
N GLU A 95 6.53 -8.13 4.74
CA GLU A 95 7.38 -8.65 5.81
C GLU A 95 6.78 -8.39 7.19
N ILE A 96 6.20 -7.22 7.41
CA ILE A 96 5.50 -6.89 8.65
C ILE A 96 4.30 -7.81 8.87
N ALA A 97 3.48 -8.06 7.83
CA ALA A 97 2.36 -8.99 7.93
C ALA A 97 2.84 -10.41 8.32
N ARG A 98 3.95 -10.87 7.75
CA ARG A 98 4.56 -12.16 8.07
C ARG A 98 5.09 -12.23 9.50
N LEU A 99 5.65 -11.13 10.02
CA LEU A 99 6.12 -11.05 11.41
C LEU A 99 4.97 -11.07 12.42
N ILE A 100 3.85 -10.41 12.08
CA ILE A 100 2.65 -10.36 12.94
C ILE A 100 1.93 -11.71 12.96
N PHE A 101 1.82 -12.37 11.80
CA PHE A 101 1.10 -13.62 11.65
C PHE A 101 1.85 -14.60 10.73
N LEU A 102 2.64 -15.49 11.31
CA LEU A 102 3.48 -16.44 10.58
C LEU A 102 2.72 -17.33 9.58
N GLY A 103 1.42 -17.58 9.80
CA GLY A 103 0.57 -18.38 8.91
C GLY A 103 0.19 -17.69 7.60
N VAL A 104 0.43 -16.39 7.45
CA VAL A 104 0.02 -15.60 6.28
C VAL A 104 1.00 -15.67 5.11
N ASP A 105 2.20 -16.18 5.32
CA ASP A 105 3.32 -16.11 4.37
C ASP A 105 2.94 -16.53 2.94
N GLN A 106 2.33 -17.70 2.76
CA GLN A 106 1.97 -18.18 1.42
C GLN A 106 0.90 -17.31 0.73
N GLN A 107 0.07 -16.62 1.51
CA GLN A 107 -1.01 -15.80 0.99
C GLN A 107 -0.52 -14.42 0.53
N VAL A 108 0.54 -13.88 1.13
CA VAL A 108 0.94 -12.49 0.90
C VAL A 108 2.27 -12.31 0.17
N ARG A 109 3.12 -13.35 0.06
CA ARG A 109 4.46 -13.21 -0.54
C ARG A 109 4.45 -12.69 -1.98
N HIS A 110 3.39 -12.99 -2.76
CA HIS A 110 3.26 -12.47 -4.12
C HIS A 110 2.95 -10.97 -4.16
N ILE A 111 2.39 -10.41 -3.08
CA ILE A 111 2.14 -8.96 -2.97
C ILE A 111 3.46 -8.20 -3.01
N ALA A 112 4.51 -8.70 -2.34
CA ALA A 112 5.85 -8.11 -2.42
C ALA A 112 6.42 -8.15 -3.84
N ALA A 113 6.21 -9.25 -4.57
CA ALA A 113 6.63 -9.35 -5.98
C ALA A 113 5.86 -8.36 -6.86
N VAL A 114 4.54 -8.24 -6.67
CA VAL A 114 3.68 -7.26 -7.38
C VAL A 114 4.15 -5.83 -7.09
N ALA A 115 4.38 -5.48 -5.82
CA ALA A 115 4.85 -4.15 -5.42
C ALA A 115 6.21 -3.82 -6.06
N GLY A 116 7.16 -4.74 -6.02
CA GLY A 116 8.47 -4.55 -6.66
C GLY A 116 8.40 -4.36 -8.18
N VAL A 117 7.44 -5.01 -8.84
CA VAL A 117 7.20 -4.83 -10.27
C VAL A 117 6.50 -3.50 -10.54
N ALA A 118 5.50 -3.14 -9.76
CA ALA A 118 4.74 -1.89 -9.87
C ALA A 118 5.64 -0.67 -9.74
N ASP A 119 6.46 -0.63 -8.71
CA ASP A 119 7.41 0.45 -8.42
C ASP A 119 8.68 0.42 -9.28
N ARG A 120 8.80 -0.57 -10.16
CA ARG A 120 9.99 -0.76 -11.01
C ARG A 120 11.28 -0.85 -10.17
N SER A 121 11.17 -1.49 -9.01
CA SER A 121 12.31 -1.67 -8.11
C SER A 121 13.51 -2.31 -8.84
N GLU A 122 14.69 -1.77 -8.61
CA GLU A 122 15.96 -2.34 -9.08
C GLU A 122 16.70 -3.09 -7.97
N ALA A 123 16.12 -3.14 -6.76
CA ALA A 123 16.70 -3.85 -5.64
C ALA A 123 16.75 -5.38 -5.88
N PRO A 124 17.78 -6.07 -5.39
CA PRO A 124 17.91 -7.52 -5.52
C PRO A 124 16.74 -8.28 -4.86
N GLU A 125 16.09 -7.69 -3.87
CA GLU A 125 14.91 -8.22 -3.18
C GLU A 125 13.75 -8.44 -4.13
N ARG A 126 13.55 -7.58 -5.11
CA ARG A 126 12.53 -7.77 -6.16
C ARG A 126 12.70 -9.13 -6.84
N GLN A 127 13.92 -9.48 -7.24
CA GLN A 127 14.18 -10.75 -7.89
C GLN A 127 14.03 -11.93 -6.93
N GLN A 128 14.35 -11.75 -5.65
CA GLN A 128 14.11 -12.78 -4.64
C GLN A 128 12.63 -13.09 -4.49
N TYR A 129 11.75 -12.06 -4.40
CA TYR A 129 10.31 -12.26 -4.33
C TYR A 129 9.74 -12.89 -5.60
N LEU A 130 10.18 -12.47 -6.78
CA LEU A 130 9.79 -13.12 -8.04
C LEU A 130 10.14 -14.60 -8.06
N ASN A 131 11.34 -14.96 -7.61
CA ASN A 131 11.78 -16.37 -7.52
C ASN A 131 10.94 -17.17 -6.52
N LEU A 132 10.59 -16.58 -5.37
CA LEU A 132 9.76 -17.23 -4.34
C LEU A 132 8.35 -17.57 -4.82
N VAL A 133 7.83 -16.85 -5.81
CA VAL A 133 6.46 -17.02 -6.32
C VAL A 133 6.39 -17.64 -7.71
N ALA A 134 7.54 -17.94 -8.32
CA ALA A 134 7.69 -18.35 -9.72
C ALA A 134 6.87 -19.61 -10.11
N GLU A 135 6.57 -20.48 -9.16
CA GLU A 135 5.70 -21.65 -9.41
C GLU A 135 4.25 -21.29 -9.72
N ARG A 136 3.80 -20.12 -9.27
CA ARG A 136 2.38 -19.71 -9.37
C ARG A 136 2.19 -18.40 -10.13
N TYR A 137 3.12 -17.47 -10.03
CA TYR A 137 3.05 -16.15 -10.63
C TYR A 137 4.32 -15.85 -11.43
N THR A 138 4.16 -15.49 -12.68
CA THR A 138 5.23 -14.93 -13.50
C THR A 138 5.39 -13.43 -13.22
N GLU A 139 6.49 -12.83 -13.67
CA GLU A 139 6.63 -11.37 -13.62
C GLU A 139 5.53 -10.67 -14.43
N GLU A 140 5.06 -11.29 -15.52
CA GLU A 140 3.94 -10.77 -16.30
C GLU A 140 2.62 -10.81 -15.52
N ASP A 141 2.37 -11.86 -14.75
CA ASP A 141 1.20 -11.92 -13.87
C ASP A 141 1.26 -10.80 -12.82
N CYS A 142 2.43 -10.57 -12.21
CA CYS A 142 2.64 -9.46 -11.27
C CYS A 142 2.38 -8.10 -11.93
N ARG A 143 2.82 -7.90 -13.18
CA ARG A 143 2.56 -6.68 -13.95
C ARG A 143 1.08 -6.48 -14.25
N LYS A 144 0.36 -7.54 -14.62
CA LYS A 144 -1.08 -7.50 -14.84
C LYS A 144 -1.84 -7.15 -13.57
N ILE A 145 -1.47 -7.75 -12.43
CA ILE A 145 -2.06 -7.42 -11.13
C ILE A 145 -1.84 -5.93 -10.82
N ALA A 146 -0.62 -5.43 -10.97
CA ALA A 146 -0.29 -4.02 -10.72
C ALA A 146 -1.14 -3.09 -11.60
N LEU A 147 -1.23 -3.36 -12.91
CA LEU A 147 -2.04 -2.57 -13.84
C LEU A 147 -3.53 -2.61 -13.50
N ALA A 148 -4.06 -3.78 -13.10
CA ALA A 148 -5.45 -3.90 -12.67
C ALA A 148 -5.74 -3.10 -11.41
N LEU A 149 -4.81 -3.09 -10.44
CA LEU A 149 -4.93 -2.28 -9.21
C LEU A 149 -4.87 -0.79 -9.53
N ASP A 150 -3.94 -0.35 -10.36
CA ASP A 150 -3.83 1.05 -10.78
C ASP A 150 -5.11 1.51 -11.48
N TYR A 151 -5.63 0.70 -12.40
CA TYR A 151 -6.85 1.02 -13.12
C TYR A 151 -8.06 1.16 -12.17
N ILE A 152 -8.23 0.22 -11.24
CA ILE A 152 -9.39 0.22 -10.35
C ILE A 152 -9.36 1.37 -9.32
N GLN A 153 -8.19 1.93 -8.98
CA GLN A 153 -8.07 3.07 -8.06
C GLN A 153 -8.90 4.27 -8.51
N PHE A 154 -9.05 4.50 -9.82
CA PHE A 154 -9.90 5.58 -10.33
C PHE A 154 -11.37 5.41 -9.95
N TYR A 155 -11.85 4.18 -9.81
CA TYR A 155 -13.24 3.86 -9.50
C TYR A 155 -13.47 3.70 -8.01
N LEU A 156 -12.46 3.27 -7.24
CA LEU A 156 -12.56 3.04 -5.80
C LEU A 156 -12.23 4.26 -4.94
N ARG A 157 -11.86 5.36 -5.54
CA ARG A 157 -11.32 6.56 -4.88
C ARG A 157 -12.07 7.00 -3.61
N PHE A 158 -13.37 6.70 -3.51
CA PHE A 158 -14.23 7.05 -2.38
C PHE A 158 -15.07 5.88 -1.87
N ASN A 159 -14.77 4.66 -2.29
CA ASN A 159 -15.51 3.47 -1.96
C ASN A 159 -14.64 2.45 -1.23
N ASP A 160 -15.24 1.67 -0.34
CA ASP A 160 -14.60 0.52 0.28
C ASP A 160 -14.57 -0.67 -0.70
N GLY A 161 -13.50 -0.77 -1.47
CA GLY A 161 -13.29 -1.82 -2.47
C GLY A 161 -12.56 -3.06 -1.96
N LYS A 162 -12.52 -3.30 -0.65
CA LYS A 162 -11.71 -4.37 -0.04
C LYS A 162 -11.87 -5.73 -0.68
N GLU A 163 -13.09 -6.16 -0.96
CA GLU A 163 -13.33 -7.50 -1.53
C GLU A 163 -12.82 -7.58 -2.97
N LEU A 164 -12.99 -6.52 -3.75
CA LEU A 164 -12.46 -6.46 -5.12
C LEU A 164 -10.93 -6.48 -5.12
N ILE A 165 -10.30 -5.73 -4.22
CA ILE A 165 -8.83 -5.74 -4.06
C ILE A 165 -8.33 -7.13 -3.66
N LYS A 166 -9.02 -7.83 -2.76
CA LYS A 166 -8.68 -9.19 -2.39
C LYS A 166 -8.81 -10.17 -3.57
N ASP A 167 -9.82 -10.00 -4.40
CA ASP A 167 -9.99 -10.80 -5.62
C ASP A 167 -8.85 -10.54 -6.61
N ILE A 168 -8.49 -9.28 -6.86
CA ILE A 168 -7.37 -8.90 -7.75
C ILE A 168 -6.04 -9.43 -7.22
N LEU A 169 -5.85 -9.43 -5.89
CA LEU A 169 -4.66 -9.96 -5.22
C LEU A 169 -4.71 -11.48 -4.96
N ASP A 170 -5.69 -12.21 -5.50
CA ASP A 170 -5.85 -13.66 -5.30
C ASP A 170 -5.84 -14.10 -3.82
N LEU A 171 -6.40 -13.26 -2.94
CA LEU A 171 -6.42 -13.52 -1.48
C LEU A 171 -7.64 -14.32 -1.03
N ASN A 172 -8.68 -14.43 -1.88
CA ASN A 172 -9.92 -15.15 -1.56
C ASN A 172 -9.87 -16.64 -1.92
N GLY A 173 -8.76 -17.13 -2.49
CA GLY A 173 -8.54 -18.54 -2.82
C GLY A 173 -9.30 -19.03 -4.07
N ASP A 174 -10.01 -18.18 -4.78
CA ASP A 174 -10.68 -18.49 -6.05
C ASP A 174 -9.80 -18.02 -7.23
N HIS A 175 -8.89 -18.90 -7.61
CA HIS A 175 -7.88 -18.59 -8.62
C HIS A 175 -8.46 -18.34 -10.02
N ASP A 176 -9.55 -18.99 -10.38
CA ASP A 176 -10.22 -18.76 -11.66
C ASP A 176 -10.91 -17.38 -11.67
N ARG A 177 -11.55 -17.01 -10.56
CA ARG A 177 -12.14 -15.68 -10.40
C ARG A 177 -11.09 -14.59 -10.46
N TYR A 178 -9.97 -14.77 -9.75
CA TYR A 178 -8.83 -13.87 -9.82
C TYR A 178 -8.37 -13.62 -11.26
N ARG A 179 -8.06 -14.68 -12.03
CA ARG A 179 -7.56 -14.56 -13.40
C ARG A 179 -8.55 -13.83 -14.31
N ASN A 180 -9.81 -14.23 -14.28
CA ASN A 180 -10.86 -13.60 -15.09
C ASN A 180 -11.01 -12.11 -14.73
N MET A 181 -10.92 -11.75 -13.46
CA MET A 181 -11.01 -10.36 -13.00
C MET A 181 -9.81 -9.54 -13.48
N VAL A 182 -8.60 -10.04 -13.30
CA VAL A 182 -7.37 -9.35 -13.71
C VAL A 182 -7.33 -9.17 -15.23
N ASP A 183 -7.61 -10.21 -16.01
CA ASP A 183 -7.60 -10.13 -17.47
C ASP A 183 -8.66 -9.14 -18.00
N LEU A 184 -9.85 -9.09 -17.39
CA LEU A 184 -10.88 -8.10 -17.72
C LEU A 184 -10.40 -6.67 -17.47
N LEU A 185 -9.86 -6.41 -16.26
CA LEU A 185 -9.42 -5.07 -15.87
C LEU A 185 -8.21 -4.61 -16.69
N VAL A 186 -7.29 -5.50 -17.02
CA VAL A 186 -6.16 -5.19 -17.91
C VAL A 186 -6.65 -4.80 -19.30
N ALA A 187 -7.59 -5.55 -19.88
CA ALA A 187 -8.15 -5.21 -21.20
C ALA A 187 -8.82 -3.84 -21.20
N GLU A 188 -9.58 -3.50 -20.15
CA GLU A 188 -10.21 -2.18 -20.00
C GLU A 188 -9.17 -1.07 -19.80
N ALA A 189 -8.12 -1.32 -19.01
CA ALA A 189 -7.02 -0.36 -18.81
C ALA A 189 -6.29 -0.06 -20.12
N GLU A 190 -5.92 -1.09 -20.89
CA GLU A 190 -5.25 -0.95 -22.19
C GLU A 190 -6.10 -0.20 -23.19
N PHE A 191 -7.40 -0.49 -23.23
CA PHE A 191 -8.35 0.24 -24.07
C PHE A 191 -8.40 1.73 -23.67
N ALA A 192 -8.57 2.04 -22.39
CA ALA A 192 -8.62 3.42 -21.91
C ALA A 192 -7.33 4.20 -22.22
N ILE A 193 -6.16 3.58 -22.03
CA ILE A 193 -4.86 4.17 -22.37
C ILE A 193 -4.77 4.44 -23.87
N SER A 194 -5.19 3.48 -24.70
CA SER A 194 -5.15 3.64 -26.17
C SER A 194 -6.02 4.79 -26.67
N GLU A 195 -7.19 5.00 -26.06
CA GLU A 195 -8.10 6.10 -26.40
C GLU A 195 -7.52 7.46 -25.96
N GLN A 196 -6.89 7.52 -24.77
CA GLN A 196 -6.22 8.75 -24.33
C GLN A 196 -5.06 9.13 -25.24
N VAL A 197 -4.23 8.18 -25.64
CA VAL A 197 -3.11 8.42 -26.58
C VAL A 197 -3.62 8.98 -27.91
N LYS A 198 -4.71 8.46 -28.47
CA LYS A 198 -5.33 8.98 -29.70
C LYS A 198 -5.83 10.41 -29.57
N THR A 199 -6.29 10.79 -28.37
CA THR A 199 -6.81 12.14 -28.11
C THR A 199 -5.68 13.18 -27.94
N CYS A 200 -4.49 12.73 -27.55
CA CYS A 200 -3.31 13.59 -27.33
C CYS A 200 -2.46 13.80 -28.59
N MET A 201 -2.69 13.06 -29.67
CA MET A 201 -2.03 13.21 -30.97
C MET A 201 -2.84 14.05 -31.93
#